data_e61824f22dce7db0c9efe4fa2fbc6dcd
#
_entry.id   e61824f22dce7db0c9efe4fa2fbc6dcd
#
_cell.length_a   1.000
_cell.length_b   1.000
_cell.length_c   1.000
_cell.angle_alpha   90.00
_cell.angle_beta   90.00
_cell.angle_gamma   90.00
#
_symmetry.space_group_name_H-M   'P 1'
#
loop_
_entity.id
_entity.type
_entity.pdbx_description
1 polymer ?
#
loop_
_entity_poly.entity_id
_entity_poly.type
_entity_poly.pdbx_seq_one_letter_code
_entity_poly.pdbx_strand_id
1 'polypeptide(L)'
;MKKSQIRKKILNKRVNSDFKNKKINFFNLLRLLNHENKNKKIGFYYPIGSELSTLELIECLRKKKYIISLPVLEKNFKMSFYEWTEKSPLYINNFGIPEPIKSKKITPSILIIPIVAFDDNLNRL
;
A
#
# COMPACT_ATOMS: atom_id res chain seq x y z
N MET A 1 3.50 2.98 28.25
CA MET A 1 4.46 3.17 27.14
C MET A 1 3.84 4.06 26.06
N LYS A 2 4.55 5.08 25.62
CA LYS A 2 4.04 5.98 24.58
C LYS A 2 3.95 5.28 23.20
N LYS A 3 2.98 5.67 22.36
CA LYS A 3 2.82 5.14 20.99
C LYS A 3 4.12 5.17 20.19
N SER A 4 4.90 6.25 20.30
CA SER A 4 6.19 6.40 19.63
C SER A 4 7.22 5.34 20.03
N GLN A 5 7.24 4.96 21.30
CA GLN A 5 8.15 3.94 21.82
C GLN A 5 7.76 2.54 21.32
N ILE A 6 6.46 2.24 21.33
CA ILE A 6 5.93 0.98 20.78
C ILE A 6 6.26 0.88 19.30
N ARG A 7 6.00 1.95 18.55
CA ARG A 7 6.29 2.04 17.11
C ARG A 7 7.78 1.76 16.84
N LYS A 8 8.68 2.43 17.56
CA LYS A 8 10.12 2.24 17.40
C LYS A 8 10.53 0.80 17.68
N LYS A 9 10.01 0.19 18.75
CA LYS A 9 10.30 -1.20 19.12
C LYS A 9 9.87 -2.18 18.02
N ILE A 10 8.68 -2.00 17.47
CA ILE A 10 8.16 -2.88 16.41
C ILE A 10 8.94 -2.70 15.11
N LEU A 11 9.26 -1.47 14.73
CA LEU A 11 10.07 -1.20 13.54
C LEU A 11 11.46 -1.81 13.64
N ASN A 12 12.09 -1.74 14.80
CA ASN A 12 13.39 -2.39 15.03
C ASN A 12 13.29 -3.92 14.89
N LYS A 13 12.22 -4.53 15.40
CA LYS A 13 11.97 -5.96 15.20
C LYS A 13 11.83 -6.32 13.73
N ARG A 14 11.15 -5.49 12.93
CA ARG A 14 11.00 -5.71 11.49
C ARG A 14 12.33 -5.66 10.75
N VAL A 15 13.16 -4.67 11.05
CA VAL A 15 14.48 -4.51 10.42
C VAL A 15 15.37 -5.72 10.69
N ASN A 16 15.30 -6.27 11.92
CA ASN A 16 16.09 -7.42 12.34
C ASN A 16 15.44 -8.77 11.98
N SER A 17 14.31 -8.76 11.31
CA SER A 17 13.60 -9.96 10.84
C SER A 17 13.49 -9.95 9.33
N ASP A 18 13.17 -11.09 8.75
CA ASP A 18 12.91 -11.21 7.31
C ASP A 18 11.47 -10.82 6.94
N PHE A 19 10.90 -9.86 7.67
CA PHE A 19 9.50 -9.48 7.52
C PHE A 19 9.13 -9.00 6.11
N LYS A 20 9.98 -8.16 5.51
CA LYS A 20 9.73 -7.59 4.17
C LYS A 20 9.65 -8.66 3.06
N ASN A 21 10.31 -9.81 3.26
CA ASN A 21 10.32 -10.92 2.30
C ASN A 21 9.19 -11.92 2.55
N LYS A 22 8.36 -11.72 3.59
CA LYS A 22 7.18 -12.55 3.81
C LYS A 22 6.18 -12.32 2.69
N LYS A 23 5.58 -13.41 2.25
CA LYS A 23 4.58 -13.37 1.17
C LYS A 23 3.18 -13.14 1.73
N ILE A 24 2.40 -12.35 1.00
CA ILE A 24 0.98 -12.17 1.26
C ILE A 24 0.24 -13.44 0.81
N ASN A 25 -0.74 -13.88 1.58
CA ASN A 25 -1.61 -14.96 1.16
C ASN A 25 -2.60 -14.45 0.10
N PHE A 26 -2.24 -14.61 -1.17
CA PHE A 26 -3.02 -14.10 -2.30
C PHE A 26 -4.40 -14.75 -2.41
N PHE A 27 -4.52 -16.02 -2.08
CA PHE A 27 -5.80 -16.73 -2.22
C PHE A 27 -6.90 -16.10 -1.37
N ASN A 28 -6.65 -15.93 -0.07
CA ASN A 28 -7.64 -15.34 0.84
C ASN A 28 -7.93 -13.87 0.49
N LEU A 29 -6.89 -13.12 0.14
CA LEU A 29 -7.03 -11.72 -0.23
C LEU A 29 -7.82 -11.56 -1.54
N LEU A 30 -7.54 -12.35 -2.56
CA LEU A 30 -8.27 -12.31 -3.83
C LEU A 30 -9.74 -12.69 -3.66
N ARG A 31 -10.04 -13.68 -2.81
CA ARG A 31 -11.42 -14.03 -2.49
C ARG A 31 -12.17 -12.86 -1.86
N LEU A 32 -11.55 -12.18 -0.91
CA LEU A 32 -12.11 -10.98 -0.28
C LEU A 32 -12.31 -9.84 -1.29
N LEU A 33 -11.31 -9.57 -2.11
CA LEU A 33 -11.35 -8.50 -3.12
C LEU A 33 -12.43 -8.76 -4.17
N ASN A 34 -12.59 -9.99 -4.63
CA ASN A 34 -13.62 -10.35 -5.60
C ASN A 34 -15.03 -10.16 -5.03
N HIS A 35 -15.22 -10.40 -3.74
CA HIS A 35 -16.50 -10.20 -3.08
C HIS A 35 -16.84 -8.72 -2.88
N GLU A 36 -15.85 -7.90 -2.46
CA GLU A 36 -16.08 -6.53 -2.02
C GLU A 36 -15.86 -5.47 -3.10
N ASN A 37 -15.13 -5.79 -4.18
CA ASN A 37 -14.69 -4.79 -5.15
C ASN A 37 -15.36 -4.94 -6.52
N LYS A 38 -16.53 -4.32 -6.68
CA LYS A 38 -17.30 -4.36 -7.94
C LYS A 38 -16.67 -3.57 -9.08
N ASN A 39 -15.94 -2.49 -8.80
CA ASN A 39 -15.38 -1.61 -9.83
C ASN A 39 -13.90 -1.88 -10.15
N LYS A 40 -13.28 -2.84 -9.48
CA LYS A 40 -11.89 -3.26 -9.68
C LYS A 40 -10.86 -2.14 -9.56
N LYS A 41 -11.13 -1.11 -8.73
CA LYS A 41 -10.21 0.01 -8.46
C LYS A 41 -9.65 -0.13 -7.06
N ILE A 42 -8.34 -0.33 -6.97
CA ILE A 42 -7.63 -0.55 -5.70
C ILE A 42 -6.54 0.48 -5.54
N GLY A 43 -6.49 1.11 -4.36
CA GLY A 43 -5.37 1.94 -3.94
C GLY A 43 -4.36 1.11 -3.14
N PHE A 44 -3.10 1.26 -3.49
CA PHE A 44 -1.98 0.60 -2.82
C PHE A 44 -1.02 1.61 -2.23
N TYR A 45 -0.08 1.12 -1.44
CA TYR A 45 1.15 1.83 -1.12
C TYR A 45 2.31 1.23 -1.91
N TYR A 46 3.31 2.05 -2.21
CA TYR A 46 4.59 1.55 -2.69
C TYR A 46 5.45 1.20 -1.47
N PRO A 47 5.93 -0.05 -1.34
CA PRO A 47 6.65 -0.46 -0.13
C PRO A 47 7.99 0.28 0.01
N ILE A 48 8.24 0.84 1.18
CA ILE A 48 9.48 1.52 1.54
C ILE A 48 10.04 0.94 2.85
N GLY A 49 11.37 0.97 2.98
CA GLY A 49 12.03 0.46 4.19
C GLY A 49 11.68 -0.99 4.49
N SER A 50 11.21 -1.24 5.72
CA SER A 50 10.84 -2.58 6.21
C SER A 50 9.37 -2.95 5.98
N GLU A 51 8.65 -2.20 5.15
CA GLU A 51 7.26 -2.51 4.83
C GLU A 51 7.14 -3.80 4.01
N LEU A 52 6.04 -4.51 4.21
CA LEU A 52 5.73 -5.70 3.43
C LEU A 52 5.58 -5.34 1.96
N SER A 53 6.25 -6.08 1.08
CA SER A 53 6.18 -5.82 -0.35
C SER A 53 4.80 -6.15 -0.91
N THR A 54 4.24 -5.21 -1.66
CA THR A 54 2.96 -5.34 -2.37
C THR A 54 3.14 -5.59 -3.87
N LEU A 55 4.37 -5.59 -4.37
CA LEU A 55 4.64 -5.57 -5.81
C LEU A 55 4.16 -6.82 -6.54
N GLU A 56 4.36 -8.01 -5.97
CA GLU A 56 3.84 -9.26 -6.56
C GLU A 56 2.31 -9.27 -6.62
N LEU A 57 1.66 -8.78 -5.56
CA LEU A 57 0.20 -8.68 -5.50
C LEU A 57 -0.32 -7.71 -6.55
N ILE A 58 0.33 -6.57 -6.72
CA ILE A 58 -0.02 -5.57 -7.74
C ILE A 58 0.04 -6.20 -9.14
N GLU A 59 1.11 -6.92 -9.46
CA GLU A 59 1.24 -7.60 -10.75
C GLU A 59 0.16 -8.66 -10.97
N CYS A 60 -0.14 -9.44 -9.94
CA CYS A 60 -1.22 -10.43 -9.99
C CYS A 60 -2.57 -9.77 -10.28
N LEU A 61 -2.89 -8.66 -9.61
CA LEU A 61 -4.15 -7.94 -9.79
C LEU A 61 -4.24 -7.24 -11.14
N ARG A 62 -3.12 -6.70 -11.66
CA ARG A 62 -3.08 -6.16 -13.02
C ARG A 62 -3.44 -7.20 -14.08
N LYS A 63 -2.90 -8.41 -13.96
CA LYS A 63 -3.25 -9.53 -14.84
C LYS A 63 -4.74 -9.88 -14.78
N LYS A 64 -5.39 -9.65 -13.66
CA LYS A 64 -6.82 -9.83 -13.46
C LYS A 64 -7.66 -8.59 -13.83
N LYS A 65 -7.05 -7.61 -14.51
CA LYS A 65 -7.69 -6.38 -14.98
C LYS A 65 -8.16 -5.43 -13.87
N TYR A 66 -7.52 -5.47 -12.72
CA TYR A 66 -7.71 -4.46 -11.70
C TYR A 66 -6.96 -3.17 -12.07
N ILE A 67 -7.58 -2.04 -11.77
CA ILE A 67 -6.95 -0.72 -11.90
C ILE A 67 -6.22 -0.44 -10.59
N ILE A 68 -4.92 -0.30 -10.68
CA ILE A 68 -4.04 -0.03 -9.55
C ILE A 68 -3.75 1.46 -9.48
N SER A 69 -3.85 2.01 -8.28
CA SER A 69 -3.52 3.40 -8.01
C SER A 69 -2.58 3.54 -6.82
N LEU A 70 -1.76 4.56 -6.86
CA LEU A 70 -0.85 4.94 -5.77
C LEU A 70 -1.16 6.35 -5.29
N PRO A 71 -0.89 6.64 -4.02
CA PRO A 71 -1.13 7.96 -3.47
C PRO A 71 -0.09 8.97 -3.95
N VAL A 72 -0.57 10.18 -4.20
CA VAL A 72 0.24 11.36 -4.42
C VAL A 72 -0.07 12.37 -3.34
N LEU A 73 0.95 12.88 -2.67
CA LEU A 73 0.79 13.93 -1.67
C LEU A 73 0.57 15.27 -2.37
N GLU A 74 -0.63 15.80 -2.22
CA GLU A 74 -1.03 17.09 -2.76
C GLU A 74 -0.66 18.22 -1.79
N LYS A 75 -0.83 19.48 -2.24
CA LYS A 75 -0.72 20.65 -1.37
C LYS A 75 -1.69 20.54 -0.19
N ASN A 76 -1.33 21.12 0.96
CA ASN A 76 -2.11 21.10 2.20
C ASN A 76 -2.30 19.70 2.80
N PHE A 77 -1.32 18.81 2.60
CA PHE A 77 -1.33 17.44 3.13
C PHE A 77 -2.53 16.58 2.66
N LYS A 78 -3.20 16.98 1.60
CA LYS A 78 -4.19 16.14 0.95
C LYS A 78 -3.52 15.03 0.16
N MET A 79 -4.18 13.90 0.09
CA MET A 79 -3.71 12.75 -0.65
C MET A 79 -4.73 12.40 -1.74
N SER A 80 -4.25 12.26 -2.96
CA SER A 80 -5.06 11.80 -4.09
C SER A 80 -4.43 10.55 -4.68
N PHE A 81 -5.24 9.69 -5.25
CA PHE A 81 -4.76 8.47 -5.91
C PHE A 81 -4.77 8.64 -7.42
N TYR A 82 -3.69 8.21 -8.06
CA TYR A 82 -3.54 8.23 -9.51
C TYR A 82 -3.22 6.84 -10.03
N GLU A 83 -3.74 6.53 -11.20
CA GLU A 83 -3.48 5.24 -11.85
C GLU A 83 -1.98 5.03 -12.06
N TRP A 84 -1.54 3.84 -11.72
CA TRP A 84 -0.19 3.40 -11.97
C TRP A 84 -0.20 2.14 -12.80
N THR A 85 0.22 2.26 -14.07
CA THR A 85 0.33 1.14 -15.00
C THR A 85 1.75 0.60 -15.02
N GLU A 86 1.91 -0.61 -15.54
CA GLU A 86 3.23 -1.25 -15.71
C GLU A 86 4.21 -0.39 -16.52
N LYS A 87 3.70 0.39 -17.48
CA LYS A 87 4.51 1.24 -18.36
C LYS A 87 4.75 2.65 -17.82
N SER A 88 4.10 3.03 -16.73
CA SER A 88 4.24 4.37 -16.18
C SER A 88 5.43 4.48 -15.25
N PRO A 89 6.26 5.53 -15.38
CA PRO A 89 7.35 5.79 -14.45
C PRO A 89 6.82 6.25 -13.09
N LEU A 90 7.67 6.13 -12.07
CA LEU A 90 7.45 6.70 -10.75
C LEU A 90 8.44 7.84 -10.52
N TYR A 91 8.00 8.87 -9.81
CA TYR A 91 8.83 9.98 -9.33
C TYR A 91 9.04 9.84 -7.83
N ILE A 92 10.22 10.25 -7.37
CA ILE A 92 10.51 10.31 -5.94
C ILE A 92 10.12 11.70 -5.42
N ASN A 93 9.20 11.74 -4.46
CA ASN A 93 8.78 13.00 -3.84
C ASN A 93 9.80 13.51 -2.82
N ASN A 94 9.54 14.67 -2.20
CA ASN A 94 10.44 15.29 -1.22
C ASN A 94 10.65 14.44 0.05
N PHE A 95 9.80 13.46 0.31
CA PHE A 95 9.90 12.52 1.44
C PHE A 95 10.57 11.20 1.07
N GLY A 96 11.09 11.09 -0.16
CA GLY A 96 11.73 9.85 -0.65
C GLY A 96 10.73 8.75 -1.03
N ILE A 97 9.47 9.09 -1.23
CA ILE A 97 8.40 8.12 -1.54
C ILE A 97 8.14 8.14 -3.06
N PRO A 98 8.14 6.97 -3.73
CA PRO A 98 7.73 6.89 -5.12
C PRO A 98 6.26 7.25 -5.33
N GLU A 99 6.00 8.13 -6.27
CA GLU A 99 4.67 8.57 -6.65
C GLU A 99 4.42 8.39 -8.15
N PRO A 100 3.20 8.04 -8.58
CA PRO A 100 2.84 7.97 -9.99
C PRO A 100 2.73 9.37 -10.60
N ILE A 101 2.80 9.44 -11.92
CA ILE A 101 2.46 10.68 -12.63
C ILE A 101 0.97 11.00 -12.43
N LYS A 102 0.63 12.28 -12.40
CA LYS A 102 -0.75 12.76 -12.25
C LYS A 102 -1.50 12.68 -13.58
N SER A 103 -1.62 11.50 -14.16
CA SER A 103 -2.29 11.28 -15.45
C SER A 103 -3.79 11.06 -15.30
N LYS A 104 -4.19 10.08 -14.49
CA LYS A 104 -5.59 9.73 -14.29
C LYS A 104 -5.89 9.57 -12.81
N LYS A 105 -6.68 10.48 -12.27
CA LYS A 105 -7.14 10.41 -10.89
C LYS A 105 -8.11 9.25 -10.72
N ILE A 106 -7.90 8.48 -9.67
CA ILE A 106 -8.71 7.30 -9.34
C ILE A 106 -9.35 7.51 -7.97
N THR A 107 -10.61 7.14 -7.85
CA THR A 107 -11.26 6.96 -6.54
C THR A 107 -11.32 5.46 -6.27
N PRO A 108 -10.38 4.91 -5.50
CA PRO A 108 -10.37 3.48 -5.23
C PRO A 108 -11.54 3.08 -4.31
N SER A 109 -12.09 1.91 -4.54
CA SER A 109 -13.12 1.35 -3.66
C SER A 109 -12.53 0.60 -2.47
N ILE A 110 -11.29 0.15 -2.59
CA ILE A 110 -10.54 -0.53 -1.53
C ILE A 110 -9.15 0.07 -1.46
N LEU A 111 -8.66 0.25 -0.23
CA LEU A 111 -7.29 0.70 0.04
C LEU A 111 -6.53 -0.40 0.76
N ILE A 112 -5.34 -0.71 0.25
CA ILE A 112 -4.34 -1.53 0.94
C ILE A 112 -3.34 -0.56 1.55
N ILE A 113 -3.31 -0.50 2.87
CA ILE A 113 -2.49 0.46 3.60
C ILE A 113 -1.41 -0.22 4.43
N PRO A 114 -0.22 0.39 4.53
CA PRO A 114 0.82 -0.13 5.41
C PRO A 114 0.47 0.20 6.87
N ILE A 115 0.71 -0.76 7.75
CA ILE A 115 0.55 -0.54 9.19
C ILE A 115 1.77 -1.03 9.94
N VAL A 116 2.08 -0.38 11.04
CA VAL A 116 3.14 -0.81 11.95
C VAL A 116 2.63 -1.90 12.88
N ALA A 117 1.47 -1.67 13.47
CA ALA A 117 0.79 -2.59 14.37
C ALA A 117 -0.70 -2.23 14.48
N PHE A 118 -1.46 -3.16 15.01
CA PHE A 118 -2.87 -2.97 15.37
C PHE A 118 -3.15 -3.76 16.66
N ASP A 119 -4.21 -3.39 17.36
CA ASP A 119 -4.69 -4.09 18.55
C ASP A 119 -5.81 -5.07 18.22
N ASP A 120 -6.31 -5.78 19.24
CA ASP A 120 -7.38 -6.77 19.09
C ASP A 120 -8.71 -6.15 18.62
N ASN A 121 -8.88 -4.85 18.78
CA ASN A 121 -10.02 -4.08 18.28
C ASN A 121 -9.78 -3.47 16.89
N LEU A 122 -8.70 -3.86 16.22
CA LEU A 122 -8.28 -3.38 14.91
C LEU A 122 -7.95 -1.88 14.87
N ASN A 123 -7.65 -1.28 16.01
CA ASN A 123 -7.15 0.10 16.03
C ASN A 123 -5.71 0.14 15.54
N ARG A 124 -5.46 1.02 14.58
CA ARG A 124 -4.12 1.22 14.01
C ARG A 124 -3.21 2.00 14.96
N LEU A 125 -1.98 1.53 15.10
CA LEU A 125 -0.93 2.22 15.84
C LEU A 125 -0.40 3.44 15.07
#